data_f15ef21f561b10b313c1d38315aedbac
#
_entry.id   f15ef21f561b10b313c1d38315aedbac
#
_cell.length_a   1.000
_cell.length_b   1.000
_cell.length_c   1.000
_cell.angle_alpha   90.00
_cell.angle_beta   90.00
_cell.angle_gamma   90.00
#
_symmetry.space_group_name_H-M   'P 1'
#
loop_
_entity.id
_entity.type
_entity.pdbx_description
1 polymer ?
#
loop_
_entity_poly.entity_id
_entity_poly.type
_entity_poly.pdbx_seq_one_letter_code
_entity_poly.pdbx_strand_id
1 'polypeptide(L)'
;MTADALKSLGVKHVVLLGSEDVANASAKRQLQEIVGSSGTVERVAGADRYATQMAVYEYGKKRGFWTGDTVIVSAATGFADALSISPVSYALKAPVFFCDESGYFPAEQERVLKNELKAKNFLITGSEVVVSQKALNVAKGLASSRGGSAVRLGGDDRYQTSQEIAKYAVKNLGFSWDNVAFASGEGPYDSLGGGVVQGKERSVLLLADGTNSSSVNVIKQSGGSVSTGLKFFGSTVVVPADVRSKICSTLGAEYLGNVSYVSYGISRSRMAELQVARSEGNGYGYDDFYSALNPDQHEYGTSAFYQFAVLNNGYSGVSASSINGYVSANCTYQESSTGRKSALRNAGQYFVNAAKASGVNEAYLLAHGIWESGWGCSELASGWTPTEDGYVTVNGTKYPYKKGTTYYNFYGIGAVDSGPLSGGRAMAVKEGWTSPQRAITGAAEWIASNYLNRSNPGQQNTLYLMKWDVPGAAKTGSAWHEYCTGLDSWVLGIAKIMGSCYSYAGMSFDETGVAFSVPVYAGN
;
A
#
# COMPACT_ATOMS: atom_id res chain seq x y z
N MET A 1 -1.79 0.05 10.77
CA MET A 1 -2.19 -0.21 9.37
C MET A 1 -3.70 -0.40 9.17
N THR A 2 -4.36 -1.47 9.64
CA THR A 2 -5.81 -1.67 9.40
C THR A 2 -6.68 -0.56 10.03
N ALA A 3 -6.40 -0.17 11.27
CA ALA A 3 -7.10 0.90 11.96
C ALA A 3 -6.98 2.25 11.23
N ASP A 4 -5.79 2.56 10.74
CA ASP A 4 -5.51 3.82 10.05
C ASP A 4 -6.18 3.85 8.67
N ALA A 5 -6.19 2.72 7.95
CA ALA A 5 -6.91 2.58 6.69
C ALA A 5 -8.43 2.78 6.89
N LEU A 6 -9.03 2.17 7.91
CA LEU A 6 -10.45 2.36 8.21
C LEU A 6 -10.79 3.82 8.55
N LYS A 7 -9.92 4.51 9.31
CA LYS A 7 -10.07 5.94 9.63
C LYS A 7 -9.92 6.81 8.38
N SER A 8 -8.88 6.59 7.57
CA SER A 8 -8.61 7.39 6.37
C SER A 8 -9.70 7.26 5.31
N LEU A 9 -10.29 6.07 5.18
CA LEU A 9 -11.41 5.80 4.28
C LEU A 9 -12.75 6.31 4.83
N GLY A 10 -12.80 6.79 6.07
CA GLY A 10 -14.03 7.27 6.69
C GLY A 10 -15.11 6.20 6.86
N VAL A 11 -14.68 4.94 7.08
CA VAL A 11 -15.60 3.79 7.19
C VAL A 11 -16.60 4.00 8.30
N LYS A 12 -17.89 3.80 8.02
CA LYS A 12 -19.00 3.96 8.96
C LYS A 12 -19.70 2.66 9.31
N HIS A 13 -19.51 1.62 8.50
CA HIS A 13 -20.13 0.33 8.72
C HIS A 13 -19.11 -0.80 8.58
N VAL A 14 -18.97 -1.62 9.62
CA VAL A 14 -18.06 -2.76 9.65
C VAL A 14 -18.85 -4.02 9.93
N VAL A 15 -18.67 -5.04 9.11
CA VAL A 15 -19.18 -6.38 9.34
C VAL A 15 -18.04 -7.27 9.83
N LEU A 16 -18.16 -7.76 11.05
CA LEU A 16 -17.18 -8.63 11.70
C LEU A 16 -17.63 -10.08 11.59
N LEU A 17 -16.90 -10.87 10.80
CA LEU A 17 -17.25 -12.27 10.57
C LEU A 17 -16.65 -13.18 11.65
N GLY A 18 -17.45 -14.16 12.09
CA GLY A 18 -17.05 -15.18 13.04
C GLY A 18 -17.40 -14.87 14.50
N SER A 19 -17.31 -15.92 15.34
CA SER A 19 -17.61 -15.87 16.77
C SER A 19 -16.60 -15.03 17.56
N GLU A 20 -16.80 -14.89 18.86
CA GLU A 20 -15.86 -14.20 19.76
C GLU A 20 -14.55 -14.96 19.93
N ASP A 21 -14.52 -16.26 19.68
CA ASP A 21 -13.30 -17.05 19.68
C ASP A 21 -12.37 -16.71 18.50
N VAL A 22 -12.94 -16.26 17.39
CA VAL A 22 -12.20 -15.86 16.17
C VAL A 22 -11.84 -14.38 16.20
N ALA A 23 -12.83 -13.53 16.51
CA ALA A 23 -12.67 -12.09 16.61
C ALA A 23 -13.29 -11.59 17.91
N ASN A 24 -12.47 -11.44 18.94
CA ASN A 24 -12.92 -11.23 20.32
C ASN A 24 -13.64 -9.87 20.55
N ALA A 25 -14.22 -9.72 21.72
CA ALA A 25 -14.96 -8.50 22.12
C ALA A 25 -14.06 -7.25 22.10
N SER A 26 -12.73 -7.39 22.34
CA SER A 26 -11.79 -6.27 22.25
C SER A 26 -11.64 -5.76 20.82
N ALA A 27 -11.54 -6.66 19.82
CA ALA A 27 -11.50 -6.28 18.42
C ALA A 27 -12.78 -5.53 18.00
N LYS A 28 -13.94 -5.99 18.46
CA LYS A 28 -15.22 -5.31 18.19
C LYS A 28 -15.24 -3.90 18.79
N ARG A 29 -14.75 -3.72 20.05
CA ARG A 29 -14.67 -2.39 20.69
C ARG A 29 -13.74 -1.45 19.95
N GLN A 30 -12.53 -1.92 19.57
CA GLN A 30 -11.58 -1.13 18.80
C GLN A 30 -12.15 -0.68 17.45
N LEU A 31 -12.86 -1.55 16.76
CA LEU A 31 -13.56 -1.19 15.52
C LEU A 31 -14.65 -0.15 15.76
N GLN A 32 -15.43 -0.27 16.86
CA GLN A 32 -16.47 0.70 17.22
C GLN A 32 -15.86 2.07 17.54
N GLU A 33 -14.72 2.13 18.21
CA GLU A 33 -13.98 3.37 18.46
C GLU A 33 -13.53 4.03 17.15
N ILE A 34 -13.08 3.23 16.17
CA ILE A 34 -12.63 3.71 14.85
C ILE A 34 -13.80 4.32 14.07
N VAL A 35 -14.94 3.64 13.99
CA VAL A 35 -16.10 4.14 13.22
C VAL A 35 -16.89 5.23 13.93
N GLY A 36 -16.65 5.41 15.24
CA GLY A 36 -17.27 6.41 16.09
C GLY A 36 -18.73 6.08 16.47
N SER A 37 -19.37 7.00 17.20
CA SER A 37 -20.76 6.82 17.71
C SER A 37 -21.82 6.77 16.60
N SER A 38 -21.56 7.38 15.46
CA SER A 38 -22.47 7.34 14.30
C SER A 38 -22.26 6.12 13.40
N GLY A 39 -21.19 5.35 13.61
CA GLY A 39 -20.88 4.14 12.87
C GLY A 39 -21.41 2.88 13.55
N THR A 40 -21.43 1.77 12.83
CA THR A 40 -21.89 0.47 13.32
C THR A 40 -20.88 -0.63 13.11
N VAL A 41 -20.74 -1.52 14.09
CA VAL A 41 -19.99 -2.78 13.97
C VAL A 41 -20.93 -3.92 14.24
N GLU A 42 -21.30 -4.63 13.17
CA GLU A 42 -22.23 -5.74 13.18
C GLU A 42 -21.47 -7.07 13.12
N ARG A 43 -21.78 -8.01 14.01
CA ARG A 43 -21.20 -9.35 13.97
C ARG A 43 -22.11 -10.29 13.21
N VAL A 44 -21.53 -11.04 12.27
CA VAL A 44 -22.18 -12.12 11.53
C VAL A 44 -21.44 -13.42 11.82
N ALA A 45 -22.07 -14.31 12.58
CA ALA A 45 -21.47 -15.55 13.06
C ALA A 45 -22.52 -16.62 13.32
N GLY A 46 -22.10 -17.88 13.31
CA GLY A 46 -22.83 -19.05 13.76
C GLY A 46 -21.98 -19.88 14.74
N ALA A 47 -22.52 -21.00 15.20
CA ALA A 47 -21.84 -21.87 16.14
C ALA A 47 -20.60 -22.58 15.56
N ASP A 48 -20.57 -22.74 14.25
CA ASP A 48 -19.47 -23.33 13.50
C ASP A 48 -19.30 -22.63 12.14
N ARG A 49 -18.38 -23.12 11.30
CA ARG A 49 -18.12 -22.57 9.96
C ARG A 49 -19.34 -22.68 9.03
N TYR A 50 -20.16 -23.72 9.16
CA TYR A 50 -21.34 -23.95 8.34
C TYR A 50 -22.47 -23.00 8.76
N ALA A 51 -22.71 -22.87 10.04
CA ALA A 51 -23.67 -21.92 10.59
C ALA A 51 -23.23 -20.47 10.32
N THR A 52 -21.92 -20.17 10.37
CA THR A 52 -21.39 -18.85 9.99
C THR A 52 -21.61 -18.57 8.51
N GLN A 53 -21.38 -19.56 7.61
CA GLN A 53 -21.68 -19.40 6.18
C GLN A 53 -23.17 -19.11 5.95
N MET A 54 -24.07 -19.82 6.66
CA MET A 54 -25.50 -19.56 6.58
C MET A 54 -25.86 -18.17 7.10
N ALA A 55 -25.25 -17.72 8.20
CA ALA A 55 -25.45 -16.35 8.71
C ALA A 55 -25.01 -15.30 7.69
N VAL A 56 -23.89 -15.52 6.98
CA VAL A 56 -23.44 -14.65 5.87
C VAL A 56 -24.43 -14.65 4.71
N TYR A 57 -24.96 -15.83 4.35
CA TYR A 57 -25.98 -15.94 3.31
C TYR A 57 -27.24 -15.13 3.68
N GLU A 58 -27.79 -15.33 4.88
CA GLU A 58 -29.00 -14.62 5.34
C GLU A 58 -28.74 -13.11 5.48
N TYR A 59 -27.56 -12.72 5.94
CA TYR A 59 -27.15 -11.32 5.97
C TYR A 59 -27.18 -10.66 4.59
N GLY A 60 -26.58 -11.31 3.59
CA GLY A 60 -26.57 -10.83 2.23
C GLY A 60 -27.95 -10.85 1.56
N LYS A 61 -28.75 -11.88 1.82
CA LYS A 61 -30.15 -11.99 1.37
C LYS A 61 -30.99 -10.83 1.89
N LYS A 62 -30.92 -10.55 3.20
CA LYS A 62 -31.65 -9.45 3.83
C LYS A 62 -31.27 -8.07 3.24
N ARG A 63 -30.03 -7.92 2.76
CA ARG A 63 -29.50 -6.68 2.17
C ARG A 63 -29.58 -6.65 0.65
N GLY A 64 -30.09 -7.70 0.02
CA GLY A 64 -30.21 -7.78 -1.44
C GLY A 64 -28.86 -7.91 -2.16
N PHE A 65 -27.87 -8.53 -1.53
CA PHE A 65 -26.55 -8.72 -2.15
C PHE A 65 -26.53 -9.82 -3.19
N TRP A 66 -27.33 -10.86 -3.00
CA TRP A 66 -27.39 -12.03 -3.88
C TRP A 66 -28.38 -11.79 -5.03
N THR A 67 -27.96 -11.06 -6.04
CA THR A 67 -28.81 -10.67 -7.18
C THR A 67 -28.53 -11.48 -8.45
N GLY A 68 -27.48 -12.30 -8.46
CA GLY A 68 -27.15 -13.20 -9.56
C GLY A 68 -27.98 -14.47 -9.55
N ASP A 69 -27.95 -15.21 -10.65
CA ASP A 69 -28.58 -16.52 -10.82
C ASP A 69 -27.59 -17.69 -10.64
N THR A 70 -26.45 -17.41 -10.06
CA THR A 70 -25.36 -18.36 -9.82
C THR A 70 -25.14 -18.59 -8.34
N VAL A 71 -24.84 -19.82 -7.98
CA VAL A 71 -24.37 -20.25 -6.66
C VAL A 71 -23.01 -20.91 -6.79
N ILE A 72 -22.15 -20.68 -5.81
CA ILE A 72 -20.86 -21.34 -5.69
C ILE A 72 -20.96 -22.38 -4.57
N VAL A 73 -20.40 -23.56 -4.81
CA VAL A 73 -20.26 -24.62 -3.83
C VAL A 73 -18.79 -24.95 -3.66
N SER A 74 -18.29 -24.93 -2.43
CA SER A 74 -16.90 -25.19 -2.08
C SER A 74 -16.79 -26.09 -0.85
N ALA A 75 -15.65 -26.73 -0.64
CA ALA A 75 -15.40 -27.45 0.59
C ALA A 75 -15.12 -26.49 1.76
N ALA A 76 -15.58 -26.84 2.95
CA ALA A 76 -15.26 -26.12 4.18
C ALA A 76 -13.95 -26.59 4.84
N THR A 77 -13.36 -27.68 4.36
CA THR A 77 -12.15 -28.29 4.92
C THR A 77 -10.85 -27.58 4.50
N GLY A 78 -10.92 -26.70 3.52
CA GLY A 78 -9.81 -25.89 3.03
C GLY A 78 -10.23 -24.47 2.65
N PHE A 79 -9.29 -23.58 2.48
CA PHE A 79 -9.54 -22.19 2.09
C PHE A 79 -9.31 -21.92 0.59
N ALA A 80 -8.43 -22.70 -0.04
CA ALA A 80 -7.82 -22.38 -1.34
C ALA A 80 -8.85 -22.27 -2.48
N ASP A 81 -9.79 -23.21 -2.55
CA ASP A 81 -10.79 -23.25 -3.62
C ASP A 81 -11.79 -22.08 -3.49
N ALA A 82 -12.25 -21.82 -2.25
CA ALA A 82 -13.13 -20.68 -1.98
C ALA A 82 -12.45 -19.32 -2.22
N LEU A 83 -11.15 -19.21 -1.94
CA LEU A 83 -10.39 -18.00 -2.25
C LEU A 83 -10.22 -17.81 -3.75
N SER A 84 -9.85 -18.86 -4.49
CA SER A 84 -9.62 -18.79 -5.94
C SER A 84 -10.89 -18.37 -6.70
N ILE A 85 -12.09 -18.77 -6.23
CA ILE A 85 -13.38 -18.41 -6.83
C ILE A 85 -13.93 -17.08 -6.32
N SER A 86 -13.35 -16.49 -5.27
CA SER A 86 -13.90 -15.27 -4.64
C SER A 86 -14.06 -14.08 -5.60
N PRO A 87 -13.20 -13.85 -6.63
CA PRO A 87 -13.45 -12.85 -7.66
C PRO A 87 -14.78 -13.08 -8.39
N VAL A 88 -15.07 -14.33 -8.73
CA VAL A 88 -16.31 -14.72 -9.41
C VAL A 88 -17.53 -14.52 -8.50
N SER A 89 -17.41 -14.89 -7.22
CA SER A 89 -18.46 -14.66 -6.20
C SER A 89 -18.83 -13.18 -6.14
N TYR A 90 -17.83 -12.30 -6.06
CA TYR A 90 -18.04 -10.86 -6.02
C TYR A 90 -18.70 -10.33 -7.30
N ALA A 91 -18.12 -10.65 -8.47
CA ALA A 91 -18.56 -10.09 -9.74
C ALA A 91 -19.96 -10.57 -10.15
N LEU A 92 -20.32 -11.81 -9.81
CA LEU A 92 -21.64 -12.38 -10.11
C LEU A 92 -22.64 -12.18 -8.96
N LYS A 93 -22.24 -11.58 -7.85
CA LYS A 93 -23.05 -11.48 -6.63
C LYS A 93 -23.63 -12.83 -6.21
N ALA A 94 -22.77 -13.86 -6.27
CA ALA A 94 -23.10 -15.25 -6.05
C ALA A 94 -22.74 -15.66 -4.61
N PRO A 95 -23.68 -16.19 -3.82
CA PRO A 95 -23.36 -16.71 -2.49
C PRO A 95 -22.53 -17.99 -2.60
N VAL A 96 -21.66 -18.21 -1.60
CA VAL A 96 -20.85 -19.43 -1.47
C VAL A 96 -21.46 -20.33 -0.40
N PHE A 97 -21.72 -21.59 -0.75
CA PHE A 97 -22.19 -22.64 0.15
C PHE A 97 -21.09 -23.66 0.39
N PHE A 98 -21.01 -24.18 1.60
CA PHE A 98 -19.97 -25.14 1.97
C PHE A 98 -20.54 -26.57 2.05
N CYS A 99 -19.75 -27.51 1.52
CA CYS A 99 -19.90 -28.93 1.83
C CYS A 99 -19.13 -29.26 3.12
N ASP A 100 -19.62 -30.28 3.83
CA ASP A 100 -19.00 -30.85 5.02
C ASP A 100 -17.81 -31.78 4.68
N GLU A 101 -17.27 -32.46 5.68
CA GLU A 101 -16.12 -33.36 5.53
C GLU A 101 -16.42 -34.59 4.67
N SER A 102 -17.69 -34.94 4.51
CA SER A 102 -18.12 -36.00 3.59
C SER A 102 -18.25 -35.53 2.14
N GLY A 103 -17.95 -34.23 1.89
CA GLY A 103 -18.12 -33.58 0.60
C GLY A 103 -19.60 -33.39 0.21
N TYR A 104 -20.52 -33.40 1.16
CA TYR A 104 -21.94 -33.20 0.92
C TYR A 104 -22.47 -31.98 1.67
N PHE A 105 -23.67 -31.52 1.29
CA PHE A 105 -24.29 -30.36 1.91
C PHE A 105 -24.79 -30.69 3.34
N PRO A 106 -24.46 -29.92 4.37
CA PRO A 106 -25.19 -29.95 5.62
C PRO A 106 -26.69 -29.70 5.38
N ALA A 107 -27.52 -30.23 6.25
CA ALA A 107 -28.98 -30.27 6.04
C ALA A 107 -29.62 -28.90 5.76
N GLU A 108 -29.14 -27.85 6.44
CA GLU A 108 -29.67 -26.48 6.26
C GLU A 108 -29.26 -25.90 4.92
N GLN A 109 -28.00 -26.10 4.50
CA GLN A 109 -27.52 -25.65 3.17
C GLN A 109 -28.31 -26.36 2.06
N GLU A 110 -28.51 -27.67 2.18
CA GLU A 110 -29.29 -28.43 1.21
C GLU A 110 -30.75 -27.94 1.15
N ARG A 111 -31.37 -27.69 2.29
CA ARG A 111 -32.73 -27.14 2.39
C ARG A 111 -32.84 -25.80 1.65
N VAL A 112 -31.92 -24.89 1.89
CA VAL A 112 -31.92 -23.57 1.25
C VAL A 112 -31.69 -23.68 -0.25
N LEU A 113 -30.72 -24.48 -0.70
CA LEU A 113 -30.45 -24.72 -2.12
C LEU A 113 -31.64 -25.29 -2.87
N LYS A 114 -32.39 -26.22 -2.24
CA LYS A 114 -33.57 -26.87 -2.84
C LYS A 114 -34.81 -25.98 -2.84
N ASN A 115 -35.09 -25.31 -1.72
CA ASN A 115 -36.42 -24.76 -1.46
C ASN A 115 -36.49 -23.23 -1.53
N GLU A 116 -35.38 -22.52 -1.24
CA GLU A 116 -35.39 -21.07 -1.14
C GLU A 116 -34.66 -20.39 -2.30
N LEU A 117 -33.43 -20.82 -2.57
CA LEU A 117 -32.58 -20.18 -3.56
C LEU A 117 -33.05 -20.54 -4.98
N LYS A 118 -33.22 -19.53 -5.84
CA LYS A 118 -33.69 -19.68 -7.22
C LYS A 118 -32.59 -19.69 -8.26
N ALA A 119 -31.32 -19.78 -7.82
CA ALA A 119 -30.17 -19.81 -8.72
C ALA A 119 -30.28 -20.94 -9.74
N LYS A 120 -29.92 -20.66 -10.98
CA LYS A 120 -29.95 -21.60 -12.11
C LYS A 120 -28.59 -22.28 -12.30
N ASN A 121 -27.50 -21.55 -12.02
CA ASN A 121 -26.17 -22.01 -12.30
C ASN A 121 -25.43 -22.38 -11.02
N PHE A 122 -24.65 -23.45 -11.06
CA PHE A 122 -23.88 -23.94 -9.94
C PHE A 122 -22.41 -24.12 -10.37
N LEU A 123 -21.51 -23.43 -9.68
CA LEU A 123 -20.06 -23.60 -9.84
C LEU A 123 -19.54 -24.39 -8.64
N ILE A 124 -19.08 -25.59 -8.89
CA ILE A 124 -18.59 -26.51 -7.86
C ILE A 124 -17.07 -26.46 -7.87
N THR A 125 -16.44 -25.92 -6.83
CA THR A 125 -14.98 -25.82 -6.74
C THR A 125 -14.38 -27.02 -6.01
N GLY A 126 -13.26 -27.51 -6.52
CA GLY A 126 -12.53 -28.64 -5.98
C GLY A 126 -12.87 -29.98 -6.63
N SER A 127 -12.00 -30.96 -6.38
CA SER A 127 -12.12 -32.32 -6.88
C SER A 127 -13.29 -33.10 -6.23
N GLU A 128 -13.54 -34.30 -6.71
CA GLU A 128 -14.57 -35.20 -6.14
C GLU A 128 -14.26 -35.59 -4.68
N VAL A 129 -13.00 -35.55 -4.29
CA VAL A 129 -12.56 -35.87 -2.93
C VAL A 129 -13.09 -34.84 -1.91
N VAL A 130 -13.18 -33.57 -2.28
CA VAL A 130 -13.58 -32.49 -1.37
C VAL A 130 -15.04 -32.03 -1.55
N VAL A 131 -15.58 -32.15 -2.77
CA VAL A 131 -17.03 -31.97 -3.05
C VAL A 131 -17.51 -33.18 -3.82
N SER A 132 -18.26 -34.05 -3.17
CA SER A 132 -18.60 -35.37 -3.69
C SER A 132 -19.40 -35.31 -4.99
N GLN A 133 -19.35 -36.41 -5.74
CA GLN A 133 -20.21 -36.59 -6.92
C GLN A 133 -21.70 -36.52 -6.60
N LYS A 134 -22.07 -36.92 -5.39
CA LYS A 134 -23.45 -36.81 -4.91
C LYS A 134 -23.92 -35.35 -4.82
N ALA A 135 -23.06 -34.46 -4.28
CA ALA A 135 -23.35 -33.02 -4.23
C ALA A 135 -23.47 -32.41 -5.64
N LEU A 136 -22.56 -32.76 -6.54
CA LEU A 136 -22.64 -32.33 -7.93
C LEU A 136 -23.93 -32.82 -8.63
N ASN A 137 -24.36 -34.05 -8.38
CA ASN A 137 -25.60 -34.58 -8.97
C ASN A 137 -26.84 -33.84 -8.47
N VAL A 138 -26.89 -33.45 -7.19
CA VAL A 138 -27.93 -32.59 -6.65
C VAL A 138 -27.93 -31.23 -7.35
N ALA A 139 -26.75 -30.60 -7.46
CA ALA A 139 -26.60 -29.32 -8.16
C ALA A 139 -27.05 -29.42 -9.64
N LYS A 140 -26.65 -30.47 -10.35
CA LYS A 140 -27.10 -30.74 -11.73
C LYS A 140 -28.61 -30.89 -11.85
N GLY A 141 -29.25 -31.64 -10.93
CA GLY A 141 -30.69 -31.79 -10.90
C GLY A 141 -31.43 -30.47 -10.68
N LEU A 142 -30.96 -29.65 -9.73
CA LEU A 142 -31.50 -28.33 -9.47
C LEU A 142 -31.29 -27.37 -10.67
N ALA A 143 -30.12 -27.37 -11.24
CA ALA A 143 -29.79 -26.55 -12.41
C ALA A 143 -30.69 -26.91 -13.60
N SER A 144 -30.79 -28.20 -13.93
CA SER A 144 -31.64 -28.70 -15.02
C SER A 144 -33.09 -28.31 -14.84
N SER A 145 -33.66 -28.49 -13.63
CA SER A 145 -35.05 -28.12 -13.34
C SER A 145 -35.32 -26.60 -13.44
N ARG A 146 -34.27 -25.78 -13.43
CA ARG A 146 -34.34 -24.31 -13.47
C ARG A 146 -33.84 -23.72 -14.80
N GLY A 147 -33.51 -24.57 -15.77
CA GLY A 147 -33.01 -24.16 -17.10
C GLY A 147 -31.60 -23.58 -17.07
N GLY A 148 -30.74 -24.06 -16.18
CA GLY A 148 -29.35 -23.65 -16.02
C GLY A 148 -28.35 -24.80 -16.10
N SER A 149 -27.17 -24.62 -15.55
CA SER A 149 -26.07 -25.58 -15.61
C SER A 149 -25.35 -25.75 -14.27
N ALA A 150 -24.70 -26.92 -14.08
CA ALA A 150 -23.82 -27.16 -12.95
C ALA A 150 -22.47 -27.70 -13.48
N VAL A 151 -21.38 -27.02 -13.14
CA VAL A 151 -20.04 -27.31 -13.64
C VAL A 151 -19.09 -27.50 -12.46
N ARG A 152 -18.27 -28.55 -12.51
CA ARG A 152 -17.15 -28.75 -11.59
C ARG A 152 -15.91 -28.06 -12.12
N LEU A 153 -15.27 -27.27 -11.25
CA LEU A 153 -14.02 -26.55 -11.45
C LEU A 153 -13.02 -27.08 -10.41
N GLY A 154 -12.29 -28.12 -10.74
CA GLY A 154 -11.39 -28.79 -9.81
C GLY A 154 -10.22 -29.45 -10.53
N GLY A 155 -9.10 -29.50 -9.86
CA GLY A 155 -7.87 -30.18 -10.30
C GLY A 155 -7.39 -31.15 -9.21
N ASP A 156 -6.19 -31.71 -9.41
CA ASP A 156 -5.55 -32.65 -8.48
C ASP A 156 -5.08 -31.98 -7.18
N ASP A 157 -4.81 -30.69 -7.27
CA ASP A 157 -4.39 -29.85 -6.13
C ASP A 157 -5.06 -28.46 -6.18
N ARG A 158 -4.75 -27.62 -5.17
CA ARG A 158 -5.26 -26.26 -5.07
C ARG A 158 -4.80 -25.34 -6.19
N TYR A 159 -3.60 -25.58 -6.72
CA TYR A 159 -3.02 -24.77 -7.79
C TYR A 159 -3.72 -25.08 -9.11
N GLN A 160 -3.93 -26.34 -9.44
CA GLN A 160 -4.72 -26.75 -10.61
C GLN A 160 -6.18 -26.33 -10.48
N THR A 161 -6.80 -26.45 -9.29
CA THR A 161 -8.14 -25.95 -9.06
C THR A 161 -8.25 -24.46 -9.35
N SER A 162 -7.26 -23.65 -8.92
CA SER A 162 -7.25 -22.21 -9.21
C SER A 162 -7.15 -21.93 -10.71
N GLN A 163 -6.41 -22.77 -11.45
CA GLN A 163 -6.28 -22.68 -12.91
C GLN A 163 -7.59 -23.01 -13.63
N GLU A 164 -8.30 -24.07 -13.20
CA GLU A 164 -9.59 -24.46 -13.79
C GLU A 164 -10.66 -23.36 -13.55
N ILE A 165 -10.67 -22.78 -12.36
CA ILE A 165 -11.54 -21.64 -12.05
C ILE A 165 -11.22 -20.44 -12.95
N ALA A 166 -9.96 -20.09 -13.09
CA ALA A 166 -9.52 -18.96 -13.91
C ALA A 166 -9.86 -19.17 -15.40
N LYS A 167 -9.55 -20.34 -15.95
CA LYS A 167 -9.92 -20.71 -17.34
C LYS A 167 -11.41 -20.59 -17.59
N TYR A 168 -12.21 -21.13 -16.68
CA TYR A 168 -13.68 -21.07 -16.81
C TYR A 168 -14.18 -19.62 -16.73
N ALA A 169 -13.67 -18.83 -15.80
CA ALA A 169 -14.07 -17.44 -15.62
C ALA A 169 -13.75 -16.59 -16.86
N VAL A 170 -12.56 -16.73 -17.42
CA VAL A 170 -12.16 -16.02 -18.65
C VAL A 170 -12.99 -16.46 -19.86
N LYS A 171 -13.17 -17.78 -20.03
CA LYS A 171 -13.87 -18.31 -21.18
C LYS A 171 -15.39 -18.06 -21.16
N ASN A 172 -16.03 -18.09 -19.98
CA ASN A 172 -17.49 -18.19 -19.88
C ASN A 172 -18.16 -17.04 -19.12
N LEU A 173 -17.40 -16.28 -18.30
CA LEU A 173 -17.96 -15.29 -17.36
C LEU A 173 -17.53 -13.85 -17.62
N GLY A 174 -16.82 -13.60 -18.71
CA GLY A 174 -16.36 -12.25 -19.10
C GLY A 174 -15.25 -11.71 -18.19
N PHE A 175 -14.41 -12.60 -17.66
CA PHE A 175 -13.16 -12.23 -16.98
C PHE A 175 -12.02 -12.12 -17.97
N SER A 176 -10.93 -11.47 -17.53
CA SER A 176 -9.71 -11.29 -18.30
C SER A 176 -8.49 -11.86 -17.57
N TRP A 177 -7.45 -12.17 -18.34
CA TRP A 177 -6.11 -12.42 -17.83
C TRP A 177 -5.39 -11.11 -17.47
N ASP A 178 -5.83 -9.97 -18.01
CA ASP A 178 -5.30 -8.67 -17.66
C ASP A 178 -5.51 -8.36 -16.17
N ASN A 179 -4.51 -7.76 -15.56
CA ASN A 179 -4.47 -7.53 -14.10
C ASN A 179 -4.57 -8.81 -13.25
N VAL A 180 -4.21 -9.97 -13.80
CA VAL A 180 -4.20 -11.22 -13.05
C VAL A 180 -3.44 -11.08 -11.73
N ALA A 181 -3.98 -11.66 -10.67
CA ALA A 181 -3.31 -11.69 -9.38
C ALA A 181 -2.76 -13.07 -9.05
N PHE A 182 -1.62 -13.09 -8.37
CA PHE A 182 -1.02 -14.27 -7.78
C PHE A 182 -0.98 -14.12 -6.26
N ALA A 183 -1.38 -15.16 -5.54
CA ALA A 183 -1.33 -15.22 -4.09
C ALA A 183 -0.75 -16.55 -3.63
N SER A 184 -0.23 -16.62 -2.40
CA SER A 184 0.23 -17.88 -1.84
C SER A 184 -0.92 -18.89 -1.70
N GLY A 185 -0.67 -20.12 -2.13
CA GLY A 185 -1.56 -21.25 -1.89
C GLY A 185 -1.42 -21.86 -0.48
N GLU A 186 -0.42 -21.42 0.31
CA GLU A 186 -0.12 -21.97 1.64
C GLU A 186 -0.86 -21.26 2.79
N GLY A 187 -1.41 -20.06 2.55
CA GLY A 187 -2.18 -19.32 3.56
C GLY A 187 -3.21 -18.37 2.95
N PRO A 188 -4.32 -18.13 3.66
CA PRO A 188 -5.43 -17.32 3.12
C PRO A 188 -5.23 -15.81 3.26
N TYR A 189 -4.32 -15.37 4.12
CA TYR A 189 -4.34 -14.04 4.74
C TYR A 189 -4.24 -12.89 3.72
N ASP A 190 -3.35 -13.00 2.77
CA ASP A 190 -3.07 -11.92 1.81
C ASP A 190 -4.10 -11.88 0.66
N SER A 191 -4.73 -13.01 0.36
CA SER A 191 -5.72 -13.13 -0.73
C SER A 191 -7.15 -12.82 -0.33
N LEU A 192 -7.47 -12.76 0.99
CA LEU A 192 -8.83 -12.49 1.47
C LEU A 192 -9.39 -11.16 0.94
N GLY A 193 -8.61 -10.07 1.01
CA GLY A 193 -9.00 -8.79 0.42
C GLY A 193 -8.86 -8.75 -1.10
N GLY A 194 -7.97 -9.55 -1.64
CA GLY A 194 -7.63 -9.60 -3.06
C GLY A 194 -8.77 -10.08 -3.95
N GLY A 195 -9.60 -11.01 -3.46
CA GLY A 195 -10.74 -11.51 -4.20
C GLY A 195 -11.76 -10.42 -4.58
N VAL A 196 -11.96 -9.43 -3.70
CA VAL A 196 -12.84 -8.29 -3.99
C VAL A 196 -12.23 -7.37 -5.06
N VAL A 197 -10.92 -7.11 -4.99
CA VAL A 197 -10.21 -6.31 -5.99
C VAL A 197 -10.31 -6.95 -7.37
N GLN A 198 -9.98 -8.24 -7.46
CA GLN A 198 -10.04 -8.98 -8.72
C GLN A 198 -11.46 -9.09 -9.26
N GLY A 199 -12.45 -9.31 -8.41
CA GLY A 199 -13.86 -9.37 -8.81
C GLY A 199 -14.40 -8.04 -9.34
N LYS A 200 -13.95 -6.92 -8.77
CA LYS A 200 -14.30 -5.57 -9.23
C LYS A 200 -13.72 -5.28 -10.62
N GLU A 201 -12.51 -5.74 -10.88
CA GLU A 201 -11.82 -5.59 -12.16
C GLU A 201 -12.20 -6.67 -13.19
N ARG A 202 -12.97 -7.67 -12.81
CA ARG A 202 -13.25 -8.87 -13.59
C ARG A 202 -11.98 -9.57 -14.06
N SER A 203 -11.00 -9.64 -13.19
CA SER A 203 -9.75 -10.36 -13.38
C SER A 203 -9.66 -11.59 -12.46
N VAL A 204 -8.78 -12.51 -12.78
CA VAL A 204 -8.67 -13.80 -12.08
C VAL A 204 -7.61 -13.77 -10.98
N LEU A 205 -7.74 -14.71 -10.03
CA LEU A 205 -6.79 -14.97 -8.96
C LEU A 205 -6.23 -16.39 -9.14
N LEU A 206 -4.91 -16.48 -9.31
CA LEU A 206 -4.16 -17.73 -9.36
C LEU A 206 -3.39 -17.95 -8.06
N LEU A 207 -3.32 -19.20 -7.62
CA LEU A 207 -2.47 -19.57 -6.49
C LEU A 207 -1.07 -19.93 -6.97
N ALA A 208 -0.06 -19.43 -6.26
CA ALA A 208 1.35 -19.72 -6.46
C ALA A 208 1.91 -20.44 -5.22
N ASP A 209 2.79 -21.41 -5.46
CA ASP A 209 3.64 -21.92 -4.38
C ASP A 209 4.85 -20.99 -4.15
N GLY A 210 5.54 -21.15 -3.02
CA GLY A 210 6.69 -20.33 -2.66
C GLY A 210 8.00 -20.72 -3.39
N THR A 211 7.99 -21.74 -4.26
CA THR A 211 9.21 -22.28 -4.86
C THR A 211 9.14 -22.37 -6.39
N ASN A 212 7.98 -22.72 -6.92
CA ASN A 212 7.77 -22.91 -8.35
C ASN A 212 6.33 -22.64 -8.75
N SER A 213 6.06 -21.50 -9.36
CA SER A 213 4.70 -21.19 -9.80
C SER A 213 4.41 -21.75 -11.19
N SER A 214 3.93 -22.98 -11.24
CA SER A 214 3.42 -23.58 -12.48
C SER A 214 2.09 -22.95 -12.93
N SER A 215 1.38 -22.31 -12.02
CA SER A 215 0.07 -21.68 -12.29
C SER A 215 0.10 -20.63 -13.39
N VAL A 216 1.23 -19.93 -13.58
CA VAL A 216 1.39 -18.95 -14.66
C VAL A 216 1.24 -19.55 -16.06
N ASN A 217 1.60 -20.82 -16.23
CA ASN A 217 1.56 -21.47 -17.53
C ASN A 217 0.14 -21.62 -18.09
N VAL A 218 -0.89 -21.62 -17.23
CA VAL A 218 -2.29 -21.70 -17.67
C VAL A 218 -2.69 -20.57 -18.60
N ILE A 219 -2.11 -19.39 -18.43
CA ILE A 219 -2.39 -18.21 -19.27
C ILE A 219 -1.97 -18.49 -20.71
N LYS A 220 -0.70 -18.92 -20.92
CA LYS A 220 -0.17 -19.28 -22.25
C LYS A 220 -0.89 -20.48 -22.86
N GLN A 221 -1.14 -21.52 -22.05
CA GLN A 221 -1.85 -22.73 -22.49
C GLN A 221 -3.28 -22.45 -22.95
N SER A 222 -3.89 -21.39 -22.40
CA SER A 222 -5.23 -20.93 -22.80
C SER A 222 -5.21 -19.97 -24.00
N GLY A 223 -4.05 -19.74 -24.61
CA GLY A 223 -3.89 -18.74 -25.68
C GLY A 223 -4.04 -17.30 -25.19
N GLY A 224 -3.94 -17.08 -23.87
CA GLY A 224 -4.07 -15.78 -23.25
C GLY A 224 -2.75 -15.01 -23.21
N SER A 225 -2.89 -13.70 -23.06
CA SER A 225 -1.78 -12.77 -22.79
C SER A 225 -2.20 -11.80 -21.69
N VAL A 226 -1.22 -11.20 -21.04
CA VAL A 226 -1.43 -10.10 -20.09
C VAL A 226 -0.92 -8.84 -20.75
N SER A 227 -1.82 -7.92 -21.10
CA SER A 227 -1.48 -6.66 -21.76
C SER A 227 -1.39 -5.49 -20.78
N THR A 228 -2.01 -5.60 -19.62
CA THR A 228 -1.92 -4.67 -18.51
C THR A 228 -1.36 -5.36 -17.28
N GLY A 229 -0.98 -4.62 -16.25
CA GLY A 229 -0.26 -5.10 -15.07
C GLY A 229 -0.72 -6.44 -14.49
N LEU A 230 0.12 -7.04 -13.70
CA LEU A 230 -0.21 -8.19 -12.86
C LEU A 230 0.04 -7.84 -11.39
N LYS A 231 -0.57 -8.57 -10.48
CA LYS A 231 -0.52 -8.28 -9.05
C LYS A 231 0.01 -9.45 -8.26
N PHE A 232 0.69 -9.15 -7.16
CA PHE A 232 1.06 -10.14 -6.15
C PHE A 232 0.42 -9.76 -4.83
N PHE A 233 -0.41 -10.64 -4.27
CA PHE A 233 -0.96 -10.44 -2.93
C PHE A 233 -0.05 -11.10 -1.90
N GLY A 234 0.37 -10.29 -0.91
CA GLY A 234 1.32 -10.68 0.12
C GLY A 234 2.73 -10.13 -0.10
N SER A 235 3.57 -10.31 0.91
CA SER A 235 4.97 -9.90 0.86
C SER A 235 5.84 -10.90 0.09
N THR A 236 7.11 -10.55 -0.12
CA THR A 236 8.12 -11.47 -0.67
C THR A 236 8.46 -12.66 0.24
N VAL A 237 7.98 -12.64 1.48
CA VAL A 237 8.07 -13.80 2.40
C VAL A 237 7.14 -14.94 1.96
N VAL A 238 5.97 -14.61 1.41
CA VAL A 238 4.94 -15.62 1.04
C VAL A 238 4.90 -15.91 -0.45
N VAL A 239 5.26 -14.96 -1.30
CA VAL A 239 5.55 -15.15 -2.73
C VAL A 239 6.92 -14.55 -3.01
N PRO A 240 8.00 -15.33 -2.96
CA PRO A 240 9.38 -14.84 -3.07
C PRO A 240 9.68 -14.06 -4.35
N ALA A 241 10.67 -13.18 -4.29
CA ALA A 241 11.02 -12.29 -5.40
C ALA A 241 11.44 -13.05 -6.68
N ASP A 242 12.15 -14.16 -6.53
CA ASP A 242 12.53 -15.05 -7.64
C ASP A 242 11.32 -15.71 -8.30
N VAL A 243 10.31 -16.11 -7.50
CA VAL A 243 9.03 -16.65 -8.01
C VAL A 243 8.26 -15.57 -8.77
N ARG A 244 8.19 -14.35 -8.23
CA ARG A 244 7.56 -13.20 -8.91
C ARG A 244 8.26 -12.88 -10.23
N SER A 245 9.60 -12.81 -10.20
CA SER A 245 10.42 -12.58 -11.39
C SER A 245 10.19 -13.66 -12.46
N LYS A 246 10.10 -14.93 -12.04
CA LYS A 246 9.79 -16.04 -12.94
C LYS A 246 8.39 -15.95 -13.56
N ILE A 247 7.39 -15.56 -12.77
CA ILE A 247 6.01 -15.33 -13.25
C ILE A 247 6.01 -14.21 -14.28
N CYS A 248 6.61 -13.05 -13.95
CA CYS A 248 6.71 -11.91 -14.85
C CYS A 248 7.42 -12.28 -16.16
N SER A 249 8.61 -12.86 -16.10
CA SER A 249 9.39 -13.26 -17.29
C SER A 249 8.64 -14.29 -18.14
N THR A 250 7.90 -15.22 -17.53
CA THR A 250 7.06 -16.18 -18.25
C THR A 250 5.97 -15.48 -19.07
N LEU A 251 5.44 -14.36 -18.59
CA LEU A 251 4.41 -13.56 -19.26
C LEU A 251 4.99 -12.47 -20.18
N GLY A 252 6.31 -12.37 -20.29
CA GLY A 252 6.97 -11.32 -21.05
C GLY A 252 6.94 -9.95 -20.36
N ALA A 253 6.74 -9.94 -19.05
CA ALA A 253 6.78 -8.76 -18.22
C ALA A 253 8.07 -8.70 -17.38
N GLU A 254 8.42 -7.51 -16.91
CA GLU A 254 9.50 -7.32 -15.95
C GLU A 254 8.93 -7.29 -14.52
N TYR A 255 9.66 -7.91 -13.59
CA TYR A 255 9.31 -7.80 -12.17
C TYR A 255 9.89 -6.50 -11.60
N LEU A 256 9.01 -5.59 -11.24
CA LEU A 256 9.37 -4.25 -10.73
C LEU A 256 9.31 -4.18 -9.19
N GLY A 257 9.52 -5.28 -8.48
CA GLY A 257 9.49 -5.28 -7.01
C GLY A 257 8.13 -4.87 -6.42
N ASN A 258 8.18 -4.11 -5.32
CA ASN A 258 6.98 -3.62 -4.61
C ASN A 258 6.47 -2.29 -5.22
N VAL A 259 6.19 -2.25 -6.52
CA VAL A 259 5.71 -1.04 -7.20
C VAL A 259 4.19 -1.06 -7.35
N SER A 260 3.55 0.03 -6.97
CA SER A 260 2.13 0.28 -7.21
C SER A 260 1.98 1.48 -8.14
N TYR A 261 1.14 1.37 -9.16
CA TYR A 261 0.78 2.47 -10.05
C TYR A 261 -0.55 3.06 -9.61
N VAL A 262 -0.55 4.36 -9.25
CA VAL A 262 -1.71 5.02 -8.63
C VAL A 262 -2.21 6.16 -9.51
N SER A 263 -3.45 6.06 -9.99
CA SER A 263 -4.11 7.13 -10.73
C SER A 263 -4.83 8.10 -9.79
N TYR A 264 -4.57 9.38 -9.96
CA TYR A 264 -5.26 10.46 -9.26
C TYR A 264 -6.35 11.13 -10.11
N GLY A 265 -6.57 10.67 -11.36
CA GLY A 265 -7.61 11.22 -12.25
C GLY A 265 -7.28 12.58 -12.84
N ILE A 266 -6.05 13.05 -12.75
CA ILE A 266 -5.57 14.31 -13.36
C ILE A 266 -4.58 14.00 -14.49
N SER A 267 -4.59 14.80 -15.56
CA SER A 267 -3.62 14.66 -16.65
C SER A 267 -2.29 15.36 -16.34
N ARG A 268 -1.21 14.87 -16.94
CA ARG A 268 0.12 15.50 -16.81
C ARG A 268 0.13 16.92 -17.35
N SER A 269 -0.58 17.17 -18.46
CA SER A 269 -0.74 18.50 -19.02
C SER A 269 -1.42 19.46 -18.04
N ARG A 270 -2.50 19.00 -17.37
CA ARG A 270 -3.15 19.83 -16.35
C ARG A 270 -2.27 20.11 -15.16
N MET A 271 -1.47 19.13 -14.72
CA MET A 271 -0.48 19.36 -13.66
C MET A 271 0.56 20.40 -14.07
N ALA A 272 1.11 20.33 -15.29
CA ALA A 272 2.07 21.30 -15.78
C ALA A 272 1.48 22.74 -15.82
N GLU A 273 0.24 22.89 -16.27
CA GLU A 273 -0.48 24.18 -16.23
C GLU A 273 -0.59 24.75 -14.79
N LEU A 274 -0.92 23.89 -13.82
CA LEU A 274 -1.03 24.30 -12.42
C LEU A 274 0.33 24.70 -11.84
N GLN A 275 1.41 24.03 -12.24
CA GLN A 275 2.77 24.38 -11.85
C GLN A 275 3.22 25.72 -12.43
N VAL A 276 2.93 25.99 -13.68
CA VAL A 276 3.20 27.30 -14.30
C VAL A 276 2.48 28.42 -13.55
N ALA A 277 1.17 28.21 -13.28
CA ALA A 277 0.37 29.21 -12.56
C ALA A 277 0.89 29.50 -11.13
N ARG A 278 1.53 28.49 -10.49
CA ARG A 278 2.13 28.64 -9.15
C ARG A 278 3.52 29.29 -9.18
N SER A 279 4.29 29.06 -10.24
CA SER A 279 5.72 29.38 -10.33
C SER A 279 6.00 30.76 -10.91
N GLU A 280 5.03 31.69 -10.91
CA GLU A 280 5.23 33.05 -11.42
C GLU A 280 6.53 33.65 -10.89
N GLY A 281 7.50 33.86 -11.79
CA GLY A 281 8.80 34.44 -11.48
C GLY A 281 9.98 33.48 -11.31
N ASN A 282 9.78 32.15 -11.30
CA ASN A 282 10.87 31.17 -11.12
C ASN A 282 11.61 30.79 -12.42
N GLY A 283 11.22 31.35 -13.57
CA GLY A 283 11.89 31.13 -14.85
C GLY A 283 11.62 29.80 -15.56
N TYR A 284 10.76 28.94 -14.99
CA TYR A 284 10.36 27.66 -15.60
C TYR A 284 9.05 27.81 -16.37
N GLY A 285 8.99 27.20 -17.57
CA GLY A 285 7.81 27.18 -18.43
C GLY A 285 7.04 25.85 -18.38
N TYR A 286 5.99 25.77 -19.19
CA TYR A 286 5.14 24.60 -19.29
C TYR A 286 5.93 23.32 -19.65
N ASP A 287 6.83 23.40 -20.64
CA ASP A 287 7.60 22.25 -21.12
C ASP A 287 8.56 21.73 -20.07
N ASP A 288 9.13 22.62 -19.24
CA ASP A 288 10.01 22.23 -18.13
C ASP A 288 9.24 21.40 -17.11
N PHE A 289 8.06 21.88 -16.70
CA PHE A 289 7.19 21.14 -15.76
C PHE A 289 6.62 19.89 -16.37
N TYR A 290 6.15 19.94 -17.62
CA TYR A 290 5.61 18.77 -18.31
C TYR A 290 6.66 17.65 -18.43
N SER A 291 7.91 18.00 -18.67
CA SER A 291 9.03 17.06 -18.67
C SER A 291 9.30 16.50 -17.26
N ALA A 292 9.50 17.39 -16.28
CA ALA A 292 9.85 16.97 -14.91
C ALA A 292 8.77 16.15 -14.20
N LEU A 293 7.50 16.33 -14.59
CA LEU A 293 6.36 15.54 -14.10
C LEU A 293 6.27 14.12 -14.69
N ASN A 294 7.14 13.75 -15.65
CA ASN A 294 7.05 12.45 -16.28
C ASN A 294 7.68 11.33 -15.43
N PRO A 295 6.90 10.45 -14.79
CA PRO A 295 7.45 9.38 -13.96
C PRO A 295 8.22 8.33 -14.78
N ASP A 296 7.92 8.16 -16.07
CA ASP A 296 8.52 7.15 -16.95
C ASP A 296 9.98 7.46 -17.34
N GLN A 297 10.48 8.65 -17.01
CA GLN A 297 11.90 9.01 -17.21
C GLN A 297 12.84 8.37 -16.19
N HIS A 298 12.29 7.73 -15.15
CA HIS A 298 13.06 7.20 -14.04
C HIS A 298 12.91 5.67 -13.99
N GLU A 299 13.94 5.01 -14.47
CA GLU A 299 13.98 3.55 -14.58
C GLU A 299 14.05 2.89 -13.20
N TYR A 300 13.29 1.80 -13.02
CA TYR A 300 13.34 0.95 -11.84
C TYR A 300 14.77 0.43 -11.59
N GLY A 301 15.17 0.33 -10.33
CA GLY A 301 16.53 -0.08 -9.96
C GLY A 301 17.53 1.07 -9.92
N THR A 302 17.20 2.26 -10.42
CA THR A 302 18.06 3.44 -10.33
C THR A 302 17.84 4.22 -9.03
N SER A 303 18.85 4.97 -8.60
CA SER A 303 18.72 5.83 -7.41
C SER A 303 17.61 6.88 -7.57
N ALA A 304 17.34 7.35 -8.78
CA ALA A 304 16.27 8.31 -9.06
C ALA A 304 14.87 7.73 -8.78
N PHE A 305 14.71 6.41 -8.90
CA PHE A 305 13.42 5.74 -8.65
C PHE A 305 13.00 5.82 -7.18
N TYR A 306 13.93 6.02 -6.23
CA TYR A 306 13.58 6.24 -4.83
C TYR A 306 12.70 7.47 -4.59
N GLN A 307 12.52 8.36 -5.57
CA GLN A 307 11.53 9.43 -5.45
C GLN A 307 10.08 8.92 -5.28
N PHE A 308 9.81 7.69 -5.73
CA PHE A 308 8.52 7.03 -5.60
C PHE A 308 8.43 6.13 -4.36
N ALA A 309 9.48 6.05 -3.54
CA ALA A 309 9.48 5.27 -2.31
C ALA A 309 8.37 5.74 -1.36
N VAL A 310 7.60 4.80 -0.82
CA VAL A 310 6.57 5.07 0.19
C VAL A 310 7.26 5.30 1.54
N LEU A 311 7.30 6.55 1.96
CA LEU A 311 8.13 7.05 3.05
C LEU A 311 7.55 6.79 4.45
N ASN A 312 6.27 6.44 4.54
CA ASN A 312 5.55 6.16 5.80
C ASN A 312 5.32 4.66 6.06
N ASN A 313 6.15 3.79 5.48
CA ASN A 313 6.14 2.34 5.74
C ASN A 313 7.04 1.94 6.93
N GLY A 314 7.66 2.88 7.61
CA GLY A 314 8.49 2.65 8.78
C GLY A 314 9.96 2.30 8.47
N TYR A 315 10.60 1.72 9.46
CA TYR A 315 12.01 1.33 9.42
C TYR A 315 12.27 0.24 8.38
N SER A 316 13.18 0.51 7.44
CA SER A 316 13.48 -0.38 6.31
C SER A 316 14.68 -1.32 6.53
N GLY A 317 15.41 -1.15 7.63
CA GLY A 317 16.49 -2.08 8.01
C GLY A 317 17.90 -1.51 7.94
N VAL A 318 18.09 -0.25 7.54
CA VAL A 318 19.43 0.36 7.53
C VAL A 318 19.92 0.55 8.96
N SER A 319 21.01 -0.14 9.33
CA SER A 319 21.51 -0.10 10.68
C SER A 319 22.10 1.26 11.09
N ALA A 320 22.07 1.55 12.38
CA ALA A 320 22.70 2.77 12.92
C ALA A 320 24.19 2.85 12.58
N SER A 321 24.90 1.72 12.55
CA SER A 321 26.31 1.65 12.15
C SER A 321 26.52 1.98 10.67
N SER A 322 25.64 1.48 9.79
CA SER A 322 25.68 1.81 8.36
C SER A 322 25.44 3.30 8.11
N ILE A 323 24.46 3.90 8.79
CA ILE A 323 24.20 5.34 8.73
C ILE A 323 25.43 6.14 9.18
N ASN A 324 26.00 5.78 10.32
CA ASN A 324 27.20 6.47 10.84
C ASN A 324 28.41 6.35 9.90
N GLY A 325 28.62 5.16 9.33
CA GLY A 325 29.67 4.91 8.34
C GLY A 325 29.45 5.73 7.08
N TYR A 326 28.23 5.74 6.54
CA TYR A 326 27.87 6.51 5.34
C TYR A 326 28.12 8.03 5.52
N VAL A 327 27.63 8.59 6.63
CA VAL A 327 27.85 10.01 6.94
C VAL A 327 29.34 10.31 7.08
N SER A 328 30.08 9.48 7.82
CA SER A 328 31.52 9.70 8.07
C SER A 328 32.35 9.62 6.79
N ALA A 329 32.01 8.76 5.87
CA ALA A 329 32.69 8.61 4.59
C ALA A 329 32.46 9.80 3.64
N ASN A 330 31.32 10.49 3.74
CA ASN A 330 30.87 11.45 2.72
C ASN A 330 30.82 12.92 3.20
N CYS A 331 30.81 13.21 4.51
CA CYS A 331 30.67 14.59 5.02
C CYS A 331 31.96 15.41 5.03
N THR A 332 33.13 14.80 4.80
CA THR A 332 34.44 15.44 4.99
C THR A 332 34.70 16.66 4.10
N TYR A 333 34.22 16.61 2.86
CA TYR A 333 34.31 17.77 1.95
C TYR A 333 33.53 18.96 2.52
N GLN A 334 32.31 18.74 2.95
CA GLN A 334 31.43 19.78 3.49
C GLN A 334 31.96 20.34 4.81
N GLU A 335 32.52 19.48 5.68
CA GLU A 335 33.20 19.92 6.90
C GLU A 335 34.38 20.85 6.59
N SER A 336 35.20 20.49 5.60
CA SER A 336 36.34 21.30 5.18
C SER A 336 35.90 22.63 4.56
N SER A 337 34.87 22.63 3.74
CA SER A 337 34.33 23.81 3.07
C SER A 337 33.70 24.81 4.04
N THR A 338 32.98 24.32 5.06
CA THR A 338 32.26 25.18 6.02
C THR A 338 33.06 25.49 7.28
N GLY A 339 34.11 24.75 7.56
CA GLY A 339 34.85 24.79 8.83
C GLY A 339 34.06 24.22 10.02
N ARG A 340 32.89 23.60 9.77
CA ARG A 340 31.99 23.03 10.81
C ARG A 340 32.03 21.52 10.75
N LYS A 341 32.05 20.87 11.92
CA LYS A 341 31.85 19.41 12.01
C LYS A 341 30.40 19.07 11.78
N SER A 342 30.17 17.97 11.06
CA SER A 342 28.83 17.46 10.81
C SER A 342 28.15 17.04 12.11
N ALA A 343 27.03 17.64 12.43
CA ALA A 343 26.20 17.24 13.57
C ALA A 343 25.42 15.92 13.33
N LEU A 344 25.48 15.38 12.11
CA LEU A 344 24.94 14.06 11.76
C LEU A 344 25.94 12.91 12.01
N ARG A 345 27.21 13.19 12.31
CA ARG A 345 28.16 12.17 12.72
C ARG A 345 27.64 11.45 13.97
N ASN A 346 27.66 10.12 13.96
CA ASN A 346 27.18 9.27 15.05
C ASN A 346 25.68 9.43 15.39
N ALA A 347 24.88 10.05 14.52
CA ALA A 347 23.43 10.21 14.70
C ALA A 347 22.61 9.01 14.21
N GLY A 348 23.24 7.93 13.72
CA GLY A 348 22.54 6.79 13.12
C GLY A 348 21.46 6.19 14.01
N GLN A 349 21.73 6.05 15.32
CA GLN A 349 20.72 5.53 16.25
C GLN A 349 19.51 6.48 16.40
N TYR A 350 19.70 7.78 16.24
CA TYR A 350 18.59 8.76 16.30
C TYR A 350 17.66 8.60 15.11
N PHE A 351 18.19 8.36 13.90
CA PHE A 351 17.39 8.08 12.71
C PHE A 351 16.61 6.78 12.84
N VAL A 352 17.25 5.70 13.30
CA VAL A 352 16.59 4.41 13.54
C VAL A 352 15.46 4.53 14.57
N ASN A 353 15.70 5.26 15.67
CA ASN A 353 14.70 5.48 16.71
C ASN A 353 13.55 6.35 16.20
N ALA A 354 13.85 7.41 15.46
CA ALA A 354 12.85 8.28 14.85
C ALA A 354 11.96 7.51 13.86
N ALA A 355 12.55 6.68 13.01
CA ALA A 355 11.81 5.85 12.06
C ALA A 355 10.85 4.87 12.75
N LYS A 356 11.34 4.18 13.79
CA LYS A 356 10.52 3.24 14.57
C LYS A 356 9.38 3.92 15.34
N ALA A 357 9.58 5.15 15.78
CA ALA A 357 8.59 5.91 16.53
C ALA A 357 7.54 6.59 15.64
N SER A 358 7.98 7.20 14.54
CA SER A 358 7.12 8.00 13.64
C SER A 358 6.53 7.22 12.47
N GLY A 359 7.06 6.02 12.18
CA GLY A 359 6.72 5.28 10.97
C GLY A 359 7.34 5.84 9.68
N VAL A 360 8.27 6.81 9.77
CA VAL A 360 8.94 7.41 8.61
C VAL A 360 10.22 6.64 8.31
N ASN A 361 10.52 6.40 7.05
CA ASN A 361 11.71 5.68 6.59
C ASN A 361 13.02 6.36 7.01
N GLU A 362 13.96 5.60 7.63
CA GLU A 362 15.21 6.15 8.18
C GLU A 362 16.18 6.65 7.10
N ALA A 363 16.24 5.95 5.96
CA ALA A 363 17.11 6.38 4.86
C ALA A 363 16.62 7.68 4.23
N TYR A 364 15.30 7.87 4.15
CA TYR A 364 14.71 9.14 3.75
C TYR A 364 14.99 10.24 4.77
N LEU A 365 14.76 10.00 6.06
CA LEU A 365 15.05 11.00 7.10
C LEU A 365 16.50 11.45 7.05
N LEU A 366 17.44 10.52 6.88
CA LEU A 366 18.85 10.84 6.72
C LEU A 366 19.10 11.66 5.45
N ALA A 367 18.59 11.18 4.30
CA ALA A 367 18.82 11.81 3.00
C ALA A 367 18.27 13.23 2.94
N HIS A 368 17.07 13.44 3.46
CA HIS A 368 16.45 14.76 3.55
C HIS A 368 17.24 15.68 4.48
N GLY A 369 17.62 15.19 5.67
CA GLY A 369 18.46 15.96 6.59
C GLY A 369 19.84 16.30 6.00
N ILE A 370 20.47 15.42 5.24
CA ILE A 370 21.72 15.68 4.53
C ILE A 370 21.53 16.78 3.48
N TRP A 371 20.47 16.68 2.67
CA TRP A 371 20.18 17.63 1.60
C TRP A 371 19.98 19.05 2.14
N GLU A 372 19.08 19.21 3.10
CA GLU A 372 18.70 20.51 3.67
C GLU A 372 19.82 21.15 4.51
N SER A 373 20.64 20.33 5.16
CA SER A 373 21.65 20.81 6.10
C SER A 373 23.08 20.83 5.56
N GLY A 374 23.28 20.45 4.28
CA GLY A 374 24.62 20.28 3.75
C GLY A 374 25.45 19.34 4.62
N TRP A 375 25.01 18.07 4.72
CA TRP A 375 25.64 17.04 5.55
C TRP A 375 25.69 17.36 7.05
N GLY A 376 24.75 18.13 7.57
CA GLY A 376 24.74 18.56 8.98
C GLY A 376 25.76 19.67 9.31
N CYS A 377 26.27 20.34 8.30
CA CYS A 377 27.30 21.40 8.43
C CYS A 377 26.73 22.81 8.26
N SER A 378 25.44 23.00 7.94
CA SER A 378 24.81 24.31 7.88
C SER A 378 24.78 24.99 9.25
N GLU A 379 24.57 26.28 9.29
CA GLU A 379 24.49 27.03 10.54
C GLU A 379 23.35 26.58 11.45
N LEU A 380 22.18 26.27 10.87
CA LEU A 380 21.04 25.74 11.61
C LEU A 380 21.30 24.33 12.16
N ALA A 381 21.97 23.48 11.38
CA ALA A 381 22.25 22.10 11.75
C ALA A 381 23.39 21.96 12.77
N SER A 382 24.39 22.86 12.71
CA SER A 382 25.52 22.85 13.65
C SER A 382 25.13 23.27 15.06
N GLY A 383 23.93 23.82 15.21
CA GLY A 383 23.38 24.27 16.47
C GLY A 383 23.54 25.75 16.75
N TRP A 384 22.49 26.41 17.12
CA TRP A 384 22.47 27.80 17.58
C TRP A 384 22.37 27.86 19.09
N THR A 385 23.35 28.50 19.74
CA THR A 385 23.41 28.70 21.19
C THR A 385 23.29 30.18 21.50
N PRO A 386 22.14 30.68 22.04
CA PRO A 386 21.97 32.08 22.40
C PRO A 386 22.88 32.49 23.55
N THR A 387 23.37 33.69 23.51
CA THR A 387 24.25 34.30 24.52
C THR A 387 23.50 34.96 25.68
N GLU A 388 22.18 35.11 25.53
CA GLU A 388 21.28 35.69 26.52
C GLU A 388 19.88 35.04 26.43
N ASP A 389 19.03 35.19 27.47
CA ASP A 389 17.65 34.78 27.46
C ASP A 389 16.83 35.68 26.52
N GLY A 390 15.82 35.13 25.85
CA GLY A 390 14.97 35.91 24.96
C GLY A 390 13.78 35.13 24.42
N TYR A 391 13.17 35.64 23.35
CA TYR A 391 11.97 35.07 22.73
C TYR A 391 12.13 35.02 21.21
N VAL A 392 11.60 33.98 20.60
CA VAL A 392 11.28 33.92 19.17
C VAL A 392 9.77 34.06 18.99
N THR A 393 9.33 34.50 17.82
CA THR A 393 7.90 34.60 17.50
C THR A 393 7.57 33.72 16.32
N VAL A 394 6.56 32.83 16.49
CA VAL A 394 6.03 31.99 15.42
C VAL A 394 4.52 32.20 15.37
N ASN A 395 4.01 32.61 14.21
CA ASN A 395 2.58 32.90 14.00
C ASN A 395 1.98 33.81 15.10
N GLY A 396 2.71 34.86 15.48
CA GLY A 396 2.28 35.82 16.51
C GLY A 396 2.47 35.37 17.98
N THR A 397 2.81 34.10 18.19
CA THR A 397 3.05 33.55 19.54
C THR A 397 4.53 33.63 19.92
N LYS A 398 4.84 34.09 21.13
CA LYS A 398 6.20 34.17 21.67
C LYS A 398 6.60 32.87 22.37
N TYR A 399 7.76 32.33 22.01
CA TYR A 399 8.36 31.15 22.64
C TYR A 399 9.70 31.52 23.27
N PRO A 400 9.90 31.27 24.58
CA PRO A 400 11.12 31.64 25.27
C PRO A 400 12.29 30.70 24.90
N TYR A 401 13.47 31.25 24.81
CA TYR A 401 14.72 30.49 24.76
C TYR A 401 15.66 30.88 25.88
N LYS A 402 16.57 29.98 26.24
CA LYS A 402 17.48 30.16 27.36
C LYS A 402 18.92 30.29 26.87
N LYS A 403 19.66 31.24 27.50
CA LYS A 403 21.11 31.35 27.36
C LYS A 403 21.80 30.00 27.55
N GLY A 404 22.73 29.67 26.67
CA GLY A 404 23.54 28.46 26.74
C GLY A 404 22.83 27.16 26.31
N THR A 405 21.54 27.22 25.95
CA THR A 405 20.82 26.08 25.37
C THR A 405 21.06 26.06 23.87
N THR A 406 21.53 24.93 23.34
CA THR A 406 21.73 24.77 21.88
C THR A 406 20.49 24.22 21.21
N TYR A 407 20.08 24.82 20.09
CA TYR A 407 18.92 24.42 19.29
C TYR A 407 19.38 24.00 17.89
N TYR A 408 18.81 22.91 17.34
CA TYR A 408 19.20 22.30 16.07
C TYR A 408 18.03 22.24 15.09
N ASN A 409 18.30 22.42 13.80
CA ASN A 409 17.31 22.19 12.75
C ASN A 409 18.02 21.65 11.51
N PHE A 410 17.76 20.37 11.17
CA PHE A 410 18.40 19.69 10.04
C PHE A 410 17.59 19.77 8.75
N TYR A 411 16.32 20.15 8.80
CA TYR A 411 15.38 20.06 7.70
C TYR A 411 14.89 21.42 7.19
N GLY A 412 15.43 22.51 7.69
CA GLY A 412 14.98 23.84 7.30
C GLY A 412 13.54 24.18 7.68
N ILE A 413 12.88 23.36 8.50
CA ILE A 413 11.48 23.56 8.87
C ILE A 413 11.29 24.93 9.52
N GLY A 414 10.37 25.74 8.97
CA GLY A 414 10.13 27.11 9.40
C GLY A 414 11.08 28.16 8.79
N ALA A 415 12.08 27.76 8.03
CA ALA A 415 12.90 28.69 7.24
C ALA A 415 12.05 29.26 6.08
N VAL A 416 12.11 30.58 5.90
CA VAL A 416 11.46 31.29 4.79
C VAL A 416 12.49 32.17 4.08
N ASP A 417 12.29 32.44 2.80
CA ASP A 417 13.26 33.17 1.96
C ASP A 417 13.66 34.53 2.54
N SER A 418 12.75 35.22 3.20
CA SER A 418 12.99 36.53 3.83
C SER A 418 13.84 36.49 5.10
N GLY A 419 14.03 35.28 5.69
CA GLY A 419 14.81 35.11 6.92
C GLY A 419 15.03 33.67 7.31
N PRO A 420 15.79 32.89 6.50
CA PRO A 420 15.87 31.44 6.69
C PRO A 420 16.47 31.04 8.05
N LEU A 421 17.49 31.77 8.53
CA LEU A 421 18.10 31.50 9.84
C LEU A 421 17.16 31.83 10.99
N SER A 422 16.48 32.97 10.95
CA SER A 422 15.57 33.41 12.02
C SER A 422 14.34 32.49 12.11
N GLY A 423 13.74 32.14 10.99
CA GLY A 423 12.60 31.24 10.92
C GLY A 423 12.94 29.82 11.38
N GLY A 424 14.04 29.25 10.90
CA GLY A 424 14.52 27.93 11.30
C GLY A 424 14.89 27.84 12.79
N ARG A 425 15.53 28.89 13.36
CA ARG A 425 15.79 28.98 14.81
C ARG A 425 14.52 29.10 15.61
N ALA A 426 13.57 29.91 15.14
CA ALA A 426 12.28 30.10 15.81
C ALA A 426 11.50 28.79 15.91
N MET A 427 11.52 27.99 14.83
CA MET A 427 10.90 26.68 14.83
C MET A 427 11.59 25.71 15.79
N ALA A 428 12.92 25.66 15.80
CA ALA A 428 13.69 24.81 16.71
C ALA A 428 13.42 25.15 18.18
N VAL A 429 13.25 26.43 18.52
CA VAL A 429 12.86 26.87 19.87
C VAL A 429 11.43 26.43 20.20
N LYS A 430 10.48 26.71 19.29
CA LYS A 430 9.07 26.37 19.47
C LYS A 430 8.88 24.87 19.75
N GLU A 431 9.56 24.03 18.97
CA GLU A 431 9.44 22.57 19.04
C GLU A 431 10.37 21.93 20.10
N GLY A 432 11.24 22.74 20.77
CA GLY A 432 12.15 22.25 21.79
C GLY A 432 13.27 21.33 21.27
N TRP A 433 13.77 21.59 20.06
CA TRP A 433 14.83 20.79 19.43
C TRP A 433 16.22 21.11 20.00
N THR A 434 16.42 20.75 21.25
CA THR A 434 17.62 21.10 22.04
C THR A 434 18.74 20.05 21.96
N SER A 435 18.60 19.05 21.13
CA SER A 435 19.66 18.08 20.80
C SER A 435 19.45 17.54 19.37
N PRO A 436 20.49 16.99 18.72
CA PRO A 436 20.33 16.33 17.44
C PRO A 436 19.24 15.25 17.44
N GLN A 437 19.15 14.44 18.50
CA GLN A 437 18.09 13.42 18.63
C GLN A 437 16.69 14.05 18.62
N ARG A 438 16.47 15.10 19.42
CA ARG A 438 15.15 15.77 19.48
C ARG A 438 14.79 16.43 18.16
N ALA A 439 15.76 17.04 17.48
CA ALA A 439 15.55 17.65 16.18
C ALA A 439 15.19 16.62 15.10
N ILE A 440 15.86 15.48 15.07
CA ILE A 440 15.55 14.40 14.12
C ILE A 440 14.18 13.79 14.40
N THR A 441 13.88 13.47 15.67
CA THR A 441 12.58 12.87 16.05
C THR A 441 11.43 13.84 15.80
N GLY A 442 11.55 15.10 16.27
CA GLY A 442 10.49 16.09 16.10
C GLY A 442 10.26 16.47 14.64
N ALA A 443 11.32 16.53 13.82
CA ALA A 443 11.16 16.73 12.39
C ALA A 443 10.48 15.53 11.70
N ALA A 444 10.79 14.29 12.10
CA ALA A 444 10.12 13.10 11.58
C ALA A 444 8.60 13.13 11.88
N GLU A 445 8.22 13.49 13.10
CA GLU A 445 6.82 13.65 13.51
C GLU A 445 6.13 14.78 12.74
N TRP A 446 6.83 15.90 12.56
CA TRP A 446 6.32 17.04 11.80
C TRP A 446 6.08 16.70 10.32
N ILE A 447 7.05 16.04 9.66
CA ILE A 447 6.93 15.59 8.27
C ILE A 447 5.81 14.56 8.13
N ALA A 448 5.74 13.59 9.04
CA ALA A 448 4.69 12.59 9.04
C ALA A 448 3.29 13.24 9.08
N SER A 449 3.09 14.20 9.97
CA SER A 449 1.79 14.84 10.19
C SER A 449 1.40 15.80 9.07
N ASN A 450 2.36 16.56 8.53
CA ASN A 450 2.07 17.61 7.55
C ASN A 450 2.05 17.13 6.09
N TYR A 451 2.72 16.00 5.80
CA TYR A 451 2.83 15.46 4.44
C TYR A 451 2.40 13.99 4.35
N LEU A 452 3.14 13.08 5.01
CA LEU A 452 3.06 11.66 4.72
C LEU A 452 1.73 11.02 5.13
N ASN A 453 1.15 11.45 6.26
CA ASN A 453 -0.10 10.91 6.81
C ASN A 453 -1.28 11.89 6.67
N ARG A 454 -1.11 12.94 5.90
CA ARG A 454 -2.12 13.94 5.67
C ARG A 454 -3.32 13.35 4.92
N SER A 455 -4.51 13.47 5.48
CA SER A 455 -5.74 12.90 4.90
C SER A 455 -6.48 13.83 3.93
N ASN A 456 -6.26 15.15 4.03
CA ASN A 456 -6.96 16.13 3.22
C ASN A 456 -5.98 17.18 2.66
N PRO A 457 -5.88 17.35 1.34
CA PRO A 457 -6.66 16.69 0.29
C PRO A 457 -6.22 15.24 0.00
N GLY A 458 -5.03 14.80 0.41
CA GLY A 458 -4.51 13.45 0.25
C GLY A 458 -3.10 13.32 0.78
N GLN A 459 -2.63 12.08 0.93
CA GLN A 459 -1.29 11.78 1.40
C GLN A 459 -0.25 12.17 0.35
N GLN A 460 0.84 12.78 0.82
CA GLN A 460 2.03 13.07 0.03
C GLN A 460 3.17 12.18 0.53
N ASN A 461 2.96 10.86 0.47
CA ASN A 461 3.80 9.86 1.10
C ASN A 461 4.98 9.38 0.25
N THR A 462 5.32 10.09 -0.81
CA THR A 462 6.55 9.93 -1.59
C THR A 462 7.21 11.28 -1.82
N LEU A 463 8.52 11.31 -2.12
CA LEU A 463 9.19 12.57 -2.49
C LEU A 463 8.52 13.24 -3.68
N TYR A 464 8.13 12.44 -4.67
CA TYR A 464 7.40 12.93 -5.84
C TYR A 464 6.10 13.65 -5.45
N LEU A 465 5.29 13.04 -4.58
CA LEU A 465 4.03 13.66 -4.14
C LEU A 465 4.24 14.86 -3.22
N MET A 466 5.30 14.87 -2.40
CA MET A 466 5.67 16.04 -1.59
C MET A 466 6.05 17.24 -2.46
N LYS A 467 6.71 16.98 -3.60
CA LYS A 467 7.10 18.02 -4.55
C LYS A 467 5.91 18.54 -5.36
N TRP A 468 5.12 17.66 -5.94
CA TRP A 468 4.15 18.02 -6.96
C TRP A 468 2.71 18.18 -6.47
N ASP A 469 2.43 17.80 -5.22
CA ASP A 469 1.08 17.84 -4.61
C ASP A 469 -0.03 17.29 -5.53
N VAL A 470 0.25 16.15 -6.21
CA VAL A 470 -0.69 15.55 -7.17
C VAL A 470 -2.06 15.26 -6.55
N PRO A 471 -2.16 14.73 -5.30
CA PRO A 471 -3.45 14.54 -4.64
C PRO A 471 -4.21 15.84 -4.40
N GLY A 472 -3.50 16.92 -4.04
CA GLY A 472 -4.09 18.26 -3.85
C GLY A 472 -4.58 18.83 -5.16
N ALA A 473 -3.77 18.78 -6.20
CA ALA A 473 -4.10 19.26 -7.54
C ALA A 473 -5.32 18.54 -8.11
N ALA A 474 -5.38 17.22 -8.00
CA ALA A 474 -6.50 16.41 -8.48
C ALA A 474 -7.82 16.74 -7.76
N LYS A 475 -7.77 16.99 -6.46
CA LYS A 475 -8.96 17.22 -5.63
C LYS A 475 -9.43 18.67 -5.64
N THR A 476 -8.52 19.63 -5.67
CA THR A 476 -8.83 21.07 -5.48
C THR A 476 -8.62 21.93 -6.71
N GLY A 477 -7.96 21.41 -7.74
CA GLY A 477 -7.52 22.17 -8.89
C GLY A 477 -6.32 23.09 -8.62
N SER A 478 -5.60 22.89 -7.50
CA SER A 478 -4.43 23.68 -7.11
C SER A 478 -3.38 22.83 -6.40
N ALA A 479 -2.14 22.91 -6.81
CA ALA A 479 -0.97 22.23 -6.21
C ALA A 479 -0.28 23.14 -5.18
N TRP A 480 -0.99 23.57 -4.16
CA TRP A 480 -0.52 24.60 -3.23
C TRP A 480 0.38 24.09 -2.09
N HIS A 481 0.35 22.80 -1.79
CA HIS A 481 1.05 22.20 -0.64
C HIS A 481 2.32 21.47 -1.06
N GLU A 482 3.18 22.14 -1.81
CA GLU A 482 4.50 21.60 -2.19
C GLU A 482 5.56 21.90 -1.14
N TYR A 483 6.49 20.96 -0.96
CA TYR A 483 7.60 21.12 -0.02
C TYR A 483 8.61 22.17 -0.50
N CYS A 484 8.84 22.25 -1.81
CA CYS A 484 9.79 23.20 -2.43
C CYS A 484 9.27 23.71 -3.77
N THR A 485 9.78 24.86 -4.19
CA THR A 485 9.40 25.56 -5.43
C THR A 485 10.30 25.27 -6.64
N GLY A 486 11.51 24.72 -6.42
CA GLY A 486 12.44 24.35 -7.49
C GLY A 486 11.85 23.27 -8.42
N LEU A 487 12.50 23.00 -9.56
CA LEU A 487 11.97 22.01 -10.52
C LEU A 487 12.00 20.60 -9.90
N ASP A 488 13.05 19.80 -10.12
CA ASP A 488 13.12 18.39 -9.68
C ASP A 488 14.39 18.07 -8.88
N SER A 489 15.33 19.01 -8.79
CA SER A 489 16.64 18.82 -8.15
C SER A 489 16.53 18.37 -6.68
N TRP A 490 15.54 18.87 -5.95
CA TRP A 490 15.26 18.49 -4.57
C TRP A 490 14.86 17.01 -4.47
N VAL A 491 13.91 16.60 -5.30
CA VAL A 491 13.41 15.21 -5.36
C VAL A 491 14.51 14.24 -5.72
N LEU A 492 15.21 14.51 -6.84
CA LEU A 492 16.23 13.62 -7.37
C LEU A 492 17.49 13.61 -6.49
N GLY A 493 17.83 14.74 -5.86
CA GLY A 493 18.96 14.84 -4.93
C GLY A 493 18.74 13.97 -3.69
N ILE A 494 17.57 14.04 -3.05
CA ILE A 494 17.25 13.23 -1.88
C ILE A 494 17.12 11.75 -2.28
N ALA A 495 16.46 11.44 -3.39
CA ALA A 495 16.34 10.08 -3.90
C ALA A 495 17.72 9.41 -4.15
N LYS A 496 18.67 10.17 -4.73
CA LYS A 496 20.04 9.71 -4.95
C LYS A 496 20.78 9.43 -3.64
N ILE A 497 20.61 10.28 -2.62
CA ILE A 497 21.22 10.06 -1.30
C ILE A 497 20.60 8.82 -0.63
N MET A 498 19.29 8.61 -0.74
CA MET A 498 18.61 7.39 -0.25
C MET A 498 19.22 6.14 -0.89
N GLY A 499 19.29 6.08 -2.22
CA GLY A 499 19.88 4.96 -2.94
C GLY A 499 21.34 4.70 -2.56
N SER A 500 22.13 5.75 -2.40
CA SER A 500 23.52 5.66 -1.95
C SER A 500 23.64 5.14 -0.51
N CYS A 501 22.72 5.51 0.37
CA CYS A 501 22.67 5.02 1.75
C CYS A 501 22.35 3.52 1.80
N TYR A 502 21.36 3.05 1.05
CA TYR A 502 21.03 1.63 0.91
C TYR A 502 22.21 0.82 0.35
N SER A 503 22.81 1.29 -0.73
CA SER A 503 24.00 0.66 -1.33
C SER A 503 25.15 0.56 -0.34
N TYR A 504 25.41 1.62 0.44
CA TYR A 504 26.44 1.61 1.48
C TYR A 504 26.14 0.61 2.60
N ALA A 505 24.87 0.39 2.89
CA ALA A 505 24.42 -0.63 3.85
C ALA A 505 24.50 -2.06 3.30
N GLY A 506 24.92 -2.24 2.04
CA GLY A 506 24.98 -3.54 1.37
C GLY A 506 23.61 -4.08 0.96
N MET A 507 22.59 -3.22 0.88
CA MET A 507 21.24 -3.57 0.47
C MET A 507 21.07 -3.27 -1.01
N SER A 508 20.76 -4.31 -1.81
CA SER A 508 20.32 -4.11 -3.19
C SER A 508 18.94 -3.47 -3.23
N PHE A 509 18.58 -2.92 -4.37
CA PHE A 509 17.31 -2.20 -4.55
C PHE A 509 16.09 -3.04 -4.11
N ASP A 510 16.07 -4.31 -4.50
CA ASP A 510 14.96 -5.24 -4.19
C ASP A 510 14.97 -5.74 -2.72
N GLU A 511 16.13 -5.69 -2.05
CA GLU A 511 16.28 -6.14 -0.66
C GLU A 511 15.88 -5.10 0.37
N THR A 512 15.69 -3.84 -0.03
CA THR A 512 15.31 -2.77 0.90
C THR A 512 13.92 -2.96 1.51
N GLY A 513 13.07 -3.80 0.93
CA GLY A 513 11.68 -3.97 1.33
C GLY A 513 10.81 -2.70 1.18
N VAL A 514 11.34 -1.67 0.53
CA VAL A 514 10.65 -0.41 0.29
C VAL A 514 9.56 -0.62 -0.76
N ALA A 515 8.34 -0.20 -0.44
CA ALA A 515 7.27 -0.11 -1.42
C ALA A 515 7.40 1.19 -2.23
N PHE A 516 6.99 1.13 -3.51
CA PHE A 516 7.00 2.29 -4.40
C PHE A 516 5.58 2.61 -4.87
N SER A 517 5.27 3.90 -4.97
CA SER A 517 4.00 4.40 -5.48
C SER A 517 4.27 5.40 -6.61
N VAL A 518 4.07 4.92 -7.85
CA VAL A 518 4.30 5.68 -9.06
C VAL A 518 2.98 6.30 -9.52
N PRO A 519 2.88 7.61 -9.70
CA PRO A 519 1.65 8.24 -10.18
C PRO A 519 1.40 7.92 -11.66
N VAL A 520 0.15 7.65 -12.00
CA VAL A 520 -0.33 7.48 -13.37
C VAL A 520 -1.23 8.65 -13.72
N TYR A 521 -0.88 9.36 -14.77
CA TYR A 521 -1.66 10.50 -15.26
C TYR A 521 -2.76 10.06 -16.21
N ALA A 522 -3.93 10.71 -16.11
CA ALA A 522 -5.06 10.44 -16.99
C ALA A 522 -4.78 10.91 -18.43
N GLY A 523 -5.14 10.12 -19.44
CA GLY A 523 -5.04 10.50 -20.85
C GLY A 523 -3.63 10.41 -21.45
N ASN A 524 -2.72 9.67 -20.80
CA ASN A 524 -1.42 9.32 -21.39
C ASN A 524 -1.53 7.99 -22.13
#